data_62a72e88432e053d55b7efe001f88ecf
#
_entry.id   62a72e88432e053d55b7efe001f88ecf
#
_cell.length_a   1.000
_cell.length_b   1.000
_cell.length_c   1.000
_cell.angle_alpha   90.00
_cell.angle_beta   90.00
_cell.angle_gamma   90.00
#
_symmetry.space_group_name_H-M   'P 1'
#
loop_
_entity.id
_entity.type
_entity.pdbx_description
1 polymer ?
#
loop_
_entity_poly.entity_id
_entity_poly.type
_entity_poly.pdbx_seq_one_letter_code
_entity_poly.pdbx_strand_id
1 'polypeptide(L)'
;MKFIAKLTFILLLILLDIPGAAGERPIRIKAVGDIMLGSYHPDGFLRPEEKGSILKYIRPLIQDADITLGNLEGTLSDSGTTEKCEPDSLDCYVFRMPEIYGEDLELAGFDFLSLANNHIGDFGPDCVTKTEEVLDANDIGWSGRPGTFASKTIRGVKIAFVAFHSGGNCNSSLELEAAEGLVLNLDKNHDLVLVSVHGGAEGLAAMHLPDSTEYYLGEDRGHMIQFSHRMIDAGADLIVGHGPHVARAMELYKGKLVVYSLANF
;
A
#
# COMPACT_ATOMS: atom_id res chain seq x y z
N MET A 1 -11.65 -16.87 -38.14
CA MET A 1 -10.39 -16.85 -37.40
C MET A 1 -10.52 -15.86 -36.26
N LYS A 2 -10.69 -16.35 -35.02
CA LYS A 2 -10.80 -15.52 -33.82
C LYS A 2 -9.39 -15.30 -33.30
N PHE A 3 -8.87 -14.07 -33.33
CA PHE A 3 -7.63 -13.69 -32.66
C PHE A 3 -7.93 -13.64 -31.14
N ILE A 4 -7.37 -14.60 -30.42
CA ILE A 4 -7.32 -14.55 -28.96
C ILE A 4 -6.11 -13.66 -28.62
N ALA A 5 -6.36 -12.43 -28.23
CA ALA A 5 -5.35 -11.57 -27.65
C ALA A 5 -4.95 -12.17 -26.29
N LYS A 6 -3.75 -12.73 -26.20
CA LYS A 6 -3.15 -13.10 -24.93
C LYS A 6 -2.80 -11.81 -24.21
N LEU A 7 -3.56 -11.45 -23.19
CA LEU A 7 -3.25 -10.38 -22.27
C LEU A 7 -2.09 -10.89 -21.38
N THR A 8 -0.89 -10.43 -21.67
CA THR A 8 0.28 -10.70 -20.83
C THR A 8 0.24 -9.69 -19.69
N PHE A 9 -0.15 -10.11 -18.48
CA PHE A 9 0.02 -9.32 -17.27
C PHE A 9 1.51 -9.18 -17.02
N ILE A 10 2.05 -7.99 -17.20
CA ILE A 10 3.41 -7.64 -16.77
C ILE A 10 3.28 -7.17 -15.32
N LEU A 11 3.67 -8.05 -14.37
CA LEU A 11 3.92 -7.68 -13.00
C LEU A 11 5.13 -6.73 -13.01
N LEU A 12 4.89 -5.43 -12.88
CA LEU A 12 5.97 -4.43 -12.87
C LEU A 12 6.65 -4.46 -11.50
N LEU A 13 7.69 -5.28 -11.39
CA LEU A 13 8.62 -5.28 -10.26
C LEU A 13 9.61 -4.13 -10.46
N ILE A 14 9.52 -3.11 -9.63
CA ILE A 14 10.48 -2.00 -9.65
C ILE A 14 11.66 -2.38 -8.76
N LEU A 15 12.83 -2.53 -9.37
CA LEU A 15 14.09 -2.68 -8.68
C LEU A 15 14.74 -1.30 -8.57
N LEU A 16 14.89 -0.81 -7.36
CA LEU A 16 15.73 0.33 -7.04
C LEU A 16 17.03 -0.17 -6.40
N ASP A 17 18.14 -0.02 -7.10
CA ASP A 17 19.46 -0.17 -6.53
C ASP A 17 19.90 1.19 -5.97
N ILE A 18 19.89 1.33 -4.65
CA ILE A 18 20.44 2.51 -3.96
C ILE A 18 21.89 2.22 -3.69
N PRO A 19 22.84 3.01 -4.23
CA PRO A 19 24.26 2.76 -4.01
C PRO A 19 24.61 2.96 -2.52
N GLY A 20 24.99 1.88 -1.86
CA GLY A 20 25.66 1.92 -0.56
C GLY A 20 27.10 2.44 -0.67
N ALA A 21 27.76 2.66 0.45
CA ALA A 21 29.19 3.01 0.51
C ALA A 21 30.02 1.98 -0.25
N ALA A 22 31.14 2.39 -0.85
CA ALA A 22 31.94 1.60 -1.75
C ALA A 22 32.25 0.19 -1.21
N GLY A 23 31.62 -0.83 -1.82
CA GLY A 23 31.78 -2.24 -1.48
C GLY A 23 30.55 -2.96 -0.91
N GLU A 24 29.45 -2.26 -0.60
CA GLU A 24 28.23 -2.86 -0.09
C GLU A 24 27.23 -3.17 -1.21
N ARG A 25 26.56 -4.31 -1.10
CA ARG A 25 25.47 -4.68 -2.00
C ARG A 25 24.32 -3.68 -1.83
N PRO A 26 23.74 -3.11 -2.91
CA PRO A 26 22.61 -2.19 -2.83
C PRO A 26 21.42 -2.81 -2.09
N ILE A 27 20.61 -1.97 -1.43
CA ILE A 27 19.34 -2.39 -0.83
C ILE A 27 18.31 -2.53 -1.95
N ARG A 28 17.75 -3.73 -2.07
CA ARG A 28 16.72 -4.04 -3.04
C ARG A 28 15.35 -3.91 -2.38
N ILE A 29 14.51 -3.03 -2.94
CA ILE A 29 13.14 -2.81 -2.48
C ILE A 29 12.18 -3.33 -3.55
N LYS A 30 11.17 -4.07 -3.13
CA LYS A 30 10.03 -4.47 -3.96
C LYS A 30 8.77 -3.84 -3.42
N ALA A 31 7.93 -3.37 -4.33
CA ALA A 31 6.60 -2.87 -4.00
C ALA A 31 5.55 -3.60 -4.84
N VAL A 32 4.43 -3.91 -4.23
CA VAL A 32 3.24 -4.46 -4.90
C VAL A 32 2.06 -3.51 -4.75
N GLY A 33 1.01 -3.73 -5.52
CA GLY A 33 -0.21 -2.93 -5.52
C GLY A 33 -1.13 -3.18 -4.33
N ASP A 34 -2.43 -3.01 -4.55
CA ASP A 34 -3.47 -3.19 -3.55
C ASP A 34 -3.70 -4.68 -3.28
N ILE A 35 -3.53 -5.07 -2.01
CA ILE A 35 -3.59 -6.45 -1.53
C ILE A 35 -4.97 -6.68 -0.91
N MET A 36 -5.79 -7.49 -1.57
CA MET A 36 -7.05 -7.98 -1.05
C MET A 36 -7.15 -9.48 -1.36
N LEU A 37 -6.83 -10.31 -0.35
CA LEU A 37 -6.65 -11.76 -0.51
C LEU A 37 -7.97 -12.56 -0.46
N GLY A 38 -9.08 -11.88 -0.47
CA GLY A 38 -10.42 -12.41 -0.31
C GLY A 38 -11.18 -11.65 0.77
N SER A 39 -12.46 -11.94 0.97
CA SER A 39 -13.27 -11.25 1.97
C SER A 39 -14.34 -12.19 2.54
N TYR A 40 -14.65 -12.02 3.84
CA TYR A 40 -15.81 -12.65 4.46
C TYR A 40 -17.14 -12.10 3.91
N HIS A 41 -17.11 -10.94 3.27
CA HIS A 41 -18.28 -10.28 2.73
C HIS A 41 -18.02 -9.83 1.29
N PRO A 42 -18.93 -10.14 0.32
CA PRO A 42 -20.04 -11.09 0.44
C PRO A 42 -19.53 -12.54 0.57
N ASP A 43 -20.40 -13.43 1.01
CA ASP A 43 -20.08 -14.85 1.17
C ASP A 43 -19.51 -15.50 -0.09
N GLY A 44 -18.52 -16.38 0.08
CA GLY A 44 -17.91 -17.14 -1.01
C GLY A 44 -16.65 -16.53 -1.64
N PHE A 45 -16.19 -15.38 -1.17
CA PHE A 45 -14.95 -14.75 -1.62
C PHE A 45 -13.70 -15.20 -0.84
N LEU A 46 -13.88 -16.04 0.19
CA LEU A 46 -12.75 -16.70 0.85
C LEU A 46 -12.51 -18.08 0.24
N ARG A 47 -11.25 -18.44 0.12
CA ARG A 47 -10.87 -19.82 -0.17
C ARG A 47 -10.70 -20.58 1.14
N PRO A 48 -11.11 -21.87 1.20
CA PRO A 48 -10.77 -22.74 2.33
C PRO A 48 -9.25 -22.88 2.36
N GLU A 49 -8.62 -22.53 3.49
CA GLU A 49 -7.18 -22.30 3.50
C GLU A 49 -6.42 -23.32 4.33
N GLU A 50 -5.39 -23.88 3.71
CA GLU A 50 -4.23 -24.32 4.45
C GLU A 50 -3.30 -23.11 4.64
N LYS A 51 -2.85 -22.87 5.88
CA LYS A 51 -1.88 -21.84 6.24
C LYS A 51 -0.73 -21.76 5.25
N GLY A 52 -0.43 -20.56 4.78
CA GLY A 52 0.66 -20.35 3.85
C GLY A 52 0.37 -20.70 2.39
N SER A 53 -0.88 -20.92 2.00
CA SER A 53 -1.23 -21.38 0.66
C SER A 53 -1.54 -20.26 -0.33
N ILE A 54 -2.11 -19.15 0.12
CA ILE A 54 -2.62 -18.08 -0.78
C ILE A 54 -1.50 -17.48 -1.63
N LEU A 55 -0.40 -17.07 -1.01
CA LEU A 55 0.71 -16.41 -1.69
C LEU A 55 1.83 -17.36 -2.12
N LYS A 56 1.63 -18.68 -1.98
CA LYS A 56 2.66 -19.71 -2.20
C LYS A 56 3.41 -19.57 -3.52
N TYR A 57 2.72 -19.32 -4.61
CA TYR A 57 3.32 -19.29 -5.94
C TYR A 57 4.00 -17.96 -6.27
N ILE A 58 3.65 -16.88 -5.57
CA ILE A 58 4.25 -15.55 -5.77
C ILE A 58 5.42 -15.29 -4.83
N ARG A 59 5.54 -16.05 -3.72
CA ARG A 59 6.61 -15.92 -2.73
C ARG A 59 8.02 -15.81 -3.33
N PRO A 60 8.43 -16.68 -4.26
CA PRO A 60 9.79 -16.59 -4.81
C PRO A 60 10.07 -15.26 -5.53
N LEU A 61 9.02 -14.60 -6.03
CA LEU A 61 9.14 -13.29 -6.66
C LEU A 61 9.21 -12.16 -5.64
N ILE A 62 8.51 -12.28 -4.51
CA ILE A 62 8.45 -11.27 -3.45
C ILE A 62 9.71 -11.33 -2.59
N GLN A 63 10.10 -12.52 -2.12
CA GLN A 63 11.19 -12.74 -1.17
C GLN A 63 12.59 -12.42 -1.70
N ASP A 64 12.78 -12.30 -3.01
CA ASP A 64 14.06 -11.88 -3.59
C ASP A 64 14.23 -10.34 -3.50
N ALA A 65 14.14 -9.82 -2.27
CA ALA A 65 14.36 -8.42 -1.93
C ALA A 65 14.92 -8.29 -0.51
N ASP A 66 15.41 -7.10 -0.15
CA ASP A 66 15.80 -6.77 1.22
C ASP A 66 14.63 -6.12 1.98
N ILE A 67 13.70 -5.49 1.25
CA ILE A 67 12.43 -4.92 1.73
C ILE A 67 11.34 -5.22 0.72
N THR A 68 10.18 -5.67 1.20
CA THR A 68 8.95 -5.81 0.42
C THR A 68 7.81 -5.03 1.08
N LEU A 69 7.11 -4.22 0.29
CA LEU A 69 6.00 -3.40 0.77
C LEU A 69 4.78 -3.43 -0.16
N GLY A 70 3.60 -3.11 0.37
CA GLY A 70 2.35 -3.02 -0.37
C GLY A 70 1.26 -2.29 0.42
N ASN A 71 0.06 -2.20 -0.13
CA ASN A 71 -1.12 -1.67 0.55
C ASN A 71 -2.07 -2.80 0.91
N LEU A 72 -2.32 -3.01 2.20
CA LEU A 72 -3.31 -3.98 2.68
C LEU A 72 -4.70 -3.33 2.66
N GLU A 73 -5.47 -3.61 1.63
CA GLU A 73 -6.75 -2.98 1.40
C GLU A 73 -7.88 -3.76 2.06
N GLY A 74 -8.22 -3.36 3.28
CA GLY A 74 -9.18 -4.00 4.17
C GLY A 74 -8.59 -4.36 5.52
N THR A 75 -9.38 -5.06 6.35
CA THR A 75 -9.00 -5.46 7.71
C THR A 75 -8.67 -6.95 7.81
N LEU A 76 -7.77 -7.29 8.71
CA LEU A 76 -7.51 -8.66 9.17
C LEU A 76 -8.26 -8.88 10.50
N SER A 77 -9.46 -9.49 10.44
CA SER A 77 -10.25 -9.76 11.63
C SER A 77 -11.24 -10.90 11.38
N ASP A 78 -11.31 -11.85 12.30
CA ASP A 78 -12.27 -12.96 12.24
C ASP A 78 -13.68 -12.56 12.70
N SER A 79 -13.85 -11.38 13.27
CA SER A 79 -15.12 -10.81 13.73
C SER A 79 -15.31 -9.38 13.26
N GLY A 80 -16.52 -8.86 13.42
CA GLY A 80 -16.89 -7.48 13.07
C GLY A 80 -18.13 -7.40 12.19
N THR A 81 -18.82 -6.28 12.32
CA THR A 81 -20.00 -5.92 11.51
C THR A 81 -19.74 -4.62 10.80
N THR A 82 -20.38 -4.42 9.66
CA THR A 82 -20.30 -3.17 8.89
C THR A 82 -21.67 -2.56 8.73
N GLU A 83 -21.72 -1.23 8.76
CA GLU A 83 -22.90 -0.43 8.41
C GLU A 83 -22.64 0.38 7.13
N LYS A 84 -21.49 0.18 6.47
CA LYS A 84 -21.07 0.95 5.28
C LYS A 84 -21.94 0.66 4.08
N CYS A 85 -22.38 -0.59 3.92
CA CYS A 85 -23.21 -1.00 2.79
C CYS A 85 -24.64 -1.29 3.21
N GLU A 86 -25.63 -0.74 2.49
CA GLU A 86 -27.01 -1.18 2.61
C GLU A 86 -27.12 -2.66 2.18
N PRO A 87 -28.03 -3.44 2.82
CA PRO A 87 -28.10 -4.90 2.61
C PRO A 87 -28.23 -5.38 1.17
N ASP A 88 -28.81 -4.58 0.28
CA ASP A 88 -29.07 -4.92 -1.13
C ASP A 88 -28.23 -4.06 -2.11
N SER A 89 -27.20 -3.35 -1.63
CA SER A 89 -26.35 -2.53 -2.49
C SER A 89 -25.45 -3.40 -3.38
N LEU A 90 -25.54 -3.19 -4.70
CA LEU A 90 -24.73 -3.91 -5.69
C LEU A 90 -23.35 -3.25 -5.94
N ASP A 91 -23.21 -1.98 -5.55
CA ASP A 91 -22.04 -1.14 -5.87
C ASP A 91 -21.29 -0.68 -4.60
N CYS A 92 -21.44 -1.40 -3.50
CA CYS A 92 -20.75 -1.10 -2.25
C CYS A 92 -19.85 -2.30 -1.87
N TYR A 93 -18.59 -2.00 -1.61
CA TYR A 93 -17.58 -3.00 -1.28
C TYR A 93 -17.07 -2.78 0.14
N VAL A 94 -16.91 -3.88 0.88
CA VAL A 94 -16.31 -3.92 2.20
C VAL A 94 -15.41 -5.14 2.31
N PHE A 95 -14.22 -4.96 2.88
CA PHE A 95 -13.20 -6.00 2.88
C PHE A 95 -12.77 -6.36 4.30
N ARG A 96 -13.03 -7.62 4.66
CA ARG A 96 -12.59 -8.22 5.93
C ARG A 96 -12.02 -9.61 5.66
N MET A 97 -10.74 -9.74 5.86
CA MET A 97 -9.95 -10.95 5.64
C MET A 97 -9.73 -11.70 6.97
N PRO A 98 -9.55 -13.02 6.96
CA PRO A 98 -9.19 -13.80 8.14
C PRO A 98 -7.88 -13.34 8.80
N GLU A 99 -7.82 -13.37 10.13
CA GLU A 99 -6.59 -13.03 10.89
C GLU A 99 -5.40 -13.91 10.49
N ILE A 100 -5.65 -15.19 10.16
CA ILE A 100 -4.61 -16.13 9.72
C ILE A 100 -3.84 -15.67 8.47
N TYR A 101 -4.40 -14.76 7.66
CA TYR A 101 -3.72 -14.23 6.48
C TYR A 101 -2.53 -13.33 6.84
N GLY A 102 -2.43 -12.84 8.10
CA GLY A 102 -1.22 -12.21 8.60
C GLY A 102 0.01 -13.11 8.48
N GLU A 103 -0.14 -14.40 8.79
CA GLU A 103 0.94 -15.39 8.63
C GLU A 103 1.26 -15.66 7.15
N ASP A 104 0.28 -15.61 6.26
CA ASP A 104 0.52 -15.74 4.81
C ASP A 104 1.32 -14.55 4.26
N LEU A 105 1.06 -13.33 4.77
CA LEU A 105 1.80 -12.12 4.42
C LEU A 105 3.24 -12.17 4.95
N GLU A 106 3.46 -12.58 6.22
CA GLU A 106 4.79 -12.80 6.79
C GLU A 106 5.57 -13.85 5.99
N LEU A 107 4.97 -15.02 5.76
CA LEU A 107 5.57 -16.08 4.97
C LEU A 107 5.84 -15.69 3.52
N ALA A 108 5.11 -14.73 2.96
CA ALA A 108 5.39 -14.18 1.65
C ALA A 108 6.58 -13.21 1.66
N GLY A 109 6.97 -12.70 2.82
CA GLY A 109 8.12 -11.82 3.02
C GLY A 109 7.79 -10.34 2.95
N PHE A 110 6.57 -9.95 3.31
CA PHE A 110 6.24 -8.53 3.48
C PHE A 110 6.90 -7.97 4.73
N ASP A 111 7.59 -6.83 4.57
CA ASP A 111 8.23 -6.08 5.65
C ASP A 111 7.39 -4.90 6.10
N PHE A 112 6.69 -4.24 5.16
CA PHE A 112 5.86 -3.07 5.43
C PHE A 112 4.53 -3.15 4.70
N LEU A 113 3.44 -2.79 5.42
CA LEU A 113 2.11 -2.68 4.84
C LEU A 113 1.47 -1.34 5.16
N SER A 114 0.95 -0.68 4.12
CA SER A 114 0.08 0.48 4.29
C SER A 114 -1.29 0.01 4.79
N LEU A 115 -1.77 0.67 5.84
CA LEU A 115 -3.16 0.61 6.33
C LEU A 115 -3.90 1.92 6.05
N ALA A 116 -3.28 2.85 5.32
CA ALA A 116 -3.89 4.12 4.94
C ALA A 116 -4.67 3.94 3.62
N ASN A 117 -5.94 3.52 3.70
CA ASN A 117 -6.83 3.34 2.55
C ASN A 117 -8.31 3.48 2.95
N ASN A 118 -9.20 3.51 1.97
CA ASN A 118 -10.65 3.69 2.15
C ASN A 118 -11.37 2.45 2.72
N HIS A 119 -10.71 1.30 2.81
CA HIS A 119 -11.29 0.04 3.29
C HIS A 119 -10.82 -0.38 4.69
N ILE A 120 -9.79 0.26 5.25
CA ILE A 120 -9.29 -0.08 6.59
C ILE A 120 -10.35 0.10 7.68
N GLY A 121 -11.29 1.03 7.50
CA GLY A 121 -12.36 1.33 8.45
C GLY A 121 -13.67 0.60 8.21
N ASP A 122 -13.77 -0.28 7.21
CA ASP A 122 -15.03 -0.90 6.79
C ASP A 122 -15.79 -1.63 7.88
N PHE A 123 -15.10 -2.19 8.87
CA PHE A 123 -15.66 -2.94 9.99
C PHE A 123 -15.40 -2.29 11.35
N GLY A 124 -15.13 -0.99 11.35
CA GLY A 124 -14.99 -0.18 12.55
C GLY A 124 -13.61 -0.25 13.22
N PRO A 125 -13.41 0.56 14.29
CA PRO A 125 -12.10 0.78 14.88
C PRO A 125 -11.50 -0.46 15.56
N ASP A 126 -12.33 -1.37 16.07
CA ASP A 126 -11.86 -2.59 16.71
C ASP A 126 -11.20 -3.53 15.69
N CYS A 127 -11.73 -3.61 14.46
CA CYS A 127 -11.11 -4.37 13.38
C CYS A 127 -9.81 -3.72 12.88
N VAL A 128 -9.71 -2.40 12.89
CA VAL A 128 -8.44 -1.70 12.61
C VAL A 128 -7.39 -2.09 13.65
N THR A 129 -7.73 -2.01 14.94
CA THR A 129 -6.84 -2.39 16.05
C THR A 129 -6.42 -3.86 15.93
N LYS A 130 -7.37 -4.75 15.61
CA LYS A 130 -7.07 -6.17 15.40
C LYS A 130 -6.10 -6.39 14.23
N THR A 131 -6.26 -5.66 13.14
CA THR A 131 -5.34 -5.70 12.00
C THR A 131 -3.92 -5.31 12.41
N GLU A 132 -3.78 -4.22 13.17
CA GLU A 132 -2.49 -3.76 13.70
C GLU A 132 -1.85 -4.83 14.60
N GLU A 133 -2.61 -5.44 15.53
CA GLU A 133 -2.15 -6.54 16.38
C GLU A 133 -1.68 -7.76 15.58
N VAL A 134 -2.42 -8.13 14.52
CA VAL A 134 -2.05 -9.25 13.64
C VAL A 134 -0.74 -8.96 12.92
N LEU A 135 -0.55 -7.76 12.40
CA LEU A 135 0.70 -7.37 11.72
C LEU A 135 1.88 -7.33 12.70
N ASP A 136 1.68 -6.77 13.90
CA ASP A 136 2.70 -6.75 14.95
C ASP A 136 3.12 -8.17 15.36
N ALA A 137 2.15 -9.09 15.51
CA ALA A 137 2.43 -10.49 15.85
C ALA A 137 3.23 -11.24 14.77
N ASN A 138 3.21 -10.75 13.53
CA ASN A 138 3.91 -11.31 12.37
C ASN A 138 5.15 -10.49 11.96
N ASP A 139 5.65 -9.58 12.80
CA ASP A 139 6.82 -8.70 12.53
C ASP A 139 6.71 -7.90 11.23
N ILE A 140 5.48 -7.55 10.82
CA ILE A 140 5.22 -6.70 9.67
C ILE A 140 5.00 -5.28 10.14
N GLY A 141 5.89 -4.36 9.75
CA GLY A 141 5.73 -2.94 10.06
C GLY A 141 4.54 -2.34 9.30
N TRP A 142 3.81 -1.45 9.93
CA TRP A 142 2.65 -0.82 9.32
C TRP A 142 2.57 0.68 9.59
N SER A 143 1.83 1.39 8.75
CA SER A 143 1.49 2.80 8.92
C SER A 143 0.08 3.04 8.36
N GLY A 144 -0.70 3.85 9.06
CA GLY A 144 -2.08 4.19 8.65
C GLY A 144 -2.63 5.31 9.49
N ARG A 145 -2.91 5.08 10.79
CA ARG A 145 -3.47 6.09 11.70
C ARG A 145 -2.62 7.36 11.76
N PRO A 146 -3.20 8.52 12.10
CA PRO A 146 -2.46 9.78 12.19
C PRO A 146 -1.21 9.69 13.07
N GLY A 147 -0.07 10.11 12.52
CA GLY A 147 1.22 10.11 13.19
C GLY A 147 1.95 8.76 13.24
N THR A 148 1.36 7.67 12.73
CA THR A 148 2.02 6.36 12.70
C THR A 148 2.99 6.22 11.53
N PHE A 149 4.09 5.50 11.79
CA PHE A 149 5.06 5.05 10.81
C PHE A 149 5.71 3.75 11.30
N ALA A 150 6.33 2.99 10.42
CA ALA A 150 7.14 1.84 10.78
C ALA A 150 8.62 2.12 10.51
N SER A 151 9.52 1.34 11.14
CA SER A 151 10.96 1.47 10.95
C SER A 151 11.63 0.10 11.05
N LYS A 152 12.50 -0.20 10.07
CA LYS A 152 13.40 -1.38 10.11
C LYS A 152 14.84 -0.97 9.82
N THR A 153 15.80 -1.71 10.36
CA THR A 153 17.22 -1.53 10.04
C THR A 153 17.71 -2.73 9.25
N ILE A 154 18.09 -2.51 8.00
CA ILE A 154 18.59 -3.54 7.11
C ILE A 154 20.05 -3.27 6.78
N ARG A 155 20.94 -4.17 7.18
CA ARG A 155 22.40 -4.05 6.97
C ARG A 155 22.96 -2.70 7.42
N GLY A 156 22.46 -2.19 8.55
CA GLY A 156 22.89 -0.92 9.12
C GLY A 156 22.18 0.32 8.56
N VAL A 157 21.40 0.20 7.50
CA VAL A 157 20.58 1.29 6.92
C VAL A 157 19.25 1.33 7.64
N LYS A 158 18.92 2.47 8.25
CA LYS A 158 17.69 2.71 8.98
C LYS A 158 16.62 3.24 8.03
N ILE A 159 15.55 2.49 7.85
CA ILE A 159 14.50 2.74 6.85
C ILE A 159 13.20 3.07 7.57
N ALA A 160 12.58 4.20 7.24
CA ALA A 160 11.23 4.54 7.63
C ALA A 160 10.22 4.18 6.52
N PHE A 161 9.04 3.76 6.94
CA PHE A 161 7.87 3.59 6.07
C PHE A 161 6.69 4.38 6.65
N VAL A 162 6.08 5.22 5.84
CA VAL A 162 4.91 6.01 6.22
C VAL A 162 3.86 5.97 5.12
N ALA A 163 2.60 5.80 5.50
CA ALA A 163 1.48 5.68 4.58
C ALA A 163 0.46 6.80 4.77
N PHE A 164 -0.12 7.26 3.66
CA PHE A 164 -1.08 8.36 3.59
C PHE A 164 -2.33 7.97 2.78
N HIS A 165 -3.46 8.58 3.14
CA HIS A 165 -4.71 8.46 2.40
C HIS A 165 -5.49 9.80 2.39
N SER A 166 -6.35 10.00 1.40
CA SER A 166 -7.15 11.23 1.25
C SER A 166 -8.30 11.36 2.24
N GLY A 167 -8.68 10.29 2.93
CA GLY A 167 -9.83 10.30 3.84
C GLY A 167 -9.60 9.61 5.17
N GLY A 168 -10.63 9.69 6.03
CA GLY A 168 -10.73 8.91 7.25
C GLY A 168 -9.73 9.25 8.34
N ASN A 169 -9.47 8.26 9.20
CA ASN A 169 -8.57 8.36 10.35
C ASN A 169 -7.14 7.90 10.01
N CYS A 170 -6.62 8.37 8.87
CA CYS A 170 -5.26 8.06 8.41
C CYS A 170 -4.36 9.30 8.45
N ASN A 171 -3.05 9.12 8.27
CA ASN A 171 -2.19 10.23 7.89
C ASN A 171 -2.77 10.83 6.59
N SER A 172 -3.14 12.11 6.62
CA SER A 172 -3.86 12.73 5.51
C SER A 172 -2.91 13.12 4.36
N SER A 173 -3.24 12.70 3.14
CA SER A 173 -2.57 13.18 1.93
C SER A 173 -3.09 14.55 1.45
N LEU A 174 -4.21 15.02 2.02
CA LEU A 174 -4.78 16.34 1.71
C LEU A 174 -4.20 17.44 2.61
N GLU A 175 -3.74 17.08 3.83
CA GLU A 175 -3.11 17.99 4.79
C GLU A 175 -1.61 18.10 4.49
N LEU A 176 -1.27 18.73 3.35
CA LEU A 176 0.08 18.70 2.77
C LEU A 176 1.18 19.18 3.74
N GLU A 177 0.93 20.25 4.52
CA GLU A 177 1.89 20.78 5.49
C GLU A 177 2.17 19.78 6.64
N ALA A 178 1.14 19.08 7.10
CA ALA A 178 1.28 18.07 8.13
C ALA A 178 2.02 16.83 7.60
N ALA A 179 1.72 16.42 6.36
CA ALA A 179 2.41 15.32 5.68
C ALA A 179 3.90 15.63 5.48
N GLU A 180 4.24 16.83 5.00
CA GLU A 180 5.64 17.30 4.88
C GLU A 180 6.36 17.31 6.21
N GLY A 181 5.71 17.81 7.26
CA GLY A 181 6.28 17.84 8.62
C GLY A 181 6.62 16.44 9.13
N LEU A 182 5.77 15.45 8.86
CA LEU A 182 6.00 14.06 9.22
C LEU A 182 7.17 13.47 8.43
N VAL A 183 7.21 13.62 7.11
CA VAL A 183 8.31 13.13 6.25
C VAL A 183 9.63 13.79 6.62
N LEU A 184 9.67 15.11 6.81
CA LEU A 184 10.84 15.86 7.28
C LEU A 184 11.39 15.36 8.62
N ASN A 185 10.50 14.97 9.54
CA ASN A 185 10.93 14.40 10.81
C ASN A 185 11.51 13.00 10.64
N LEU A 186 10.96 12.20 9.74
CA LEU A 186 11.47 10.86 9.44
C LEU A 186 12.84 10.94 8.75
N ASP A 187 13.02 11.81 7.75
CA ASP A 187 14.28 12.04 7.04
C ASP A 187 15.44 12.39 7.99
N LYS A 188 15.19 13.21 9.00
CA LYS A 188 16.21 13.56 10.01
C LYS A 188 16.71 12.38 10.86
N ASN A 189 15.93 11.30 10.94
CA ASN A 189 16.16 10.20 11.87
C ASN A 189 16.37 8.85 11.18
N HIS A 190 16.30 8.81 9.85
CA HIS A 190 16.44 7.60 9.02
C HIS A 190 17.31 7.89 7.81
N ASP A 191 17.91 6.83 7.27
CA ASP A 191 18.74 6.91 6.07
C ASP A 191 17.91 6.87 4.80
N LEU A 192 16.71 6.25 4.85
CA LEU A 192 15.75 6.17 3.78
C LEU A 192 14.32 6.37 4.30
N VAL A 193 13.50 7.10 3.55
CA VAL A 193 12.07 7.29 3.83
C VAL A 193 11.25 6.80 2.65
N LEU A 194 10.47 5.75 2.88
CA LEU A 194 9.54 5.14 1.92
C LEU A 194 8.12 5.65 2.20
N VAL A 195 7.49 6.25 1.21
CA VAL A 195 6.13 6.78 1.32
C VAL A 195 5.18 5.94 0.48
N SER A 196 4.10 5.48 1.10
CA SER A 196 2.94 4.90 0.41
C SER A 196 1.80 5.92 0.40
N VAL A 197 1.06 6.01 -0.69
CA VAL A 197 -0.13 6.89 -0.77
C VAL A 197 -1.26 6.20 -1.51
N HIS A 198 -2.43 6.12 -0.86
CA HIS A 198 -3.66 5.61 -1.46
C HIS A 198 -4.56 6.79 -1.83
N GLY A 199 -4.64 7.10 -3.12
CA GLY A 199 -5.38 8.27 -3.62
C GLY A 199 -5.51 8.27 -5.14
N GLY A 200 -6.15 9.33 -5.66
CA GLY A 200 -6.53 9.42 -7.06
C GLY A 200 -7.86 8.73 -7.38
N ALA A 201 -8.43 9.05 -8.54
CA ALA A 201 -9.66 8.42 -9.01
C ALA A 201 -9.43 6.98 -9.46
N GLU A 202 -10.49 6.16 -9.47
CA GLU A 202 -10.40 4.72 -9.69
C GLU A 202 -10.85 4.29 -11.09
N GLY A 203 -10.33 3.13 -11.52
CA GLY A 203 -10.77 2.40 -12.69
C GLY A 203 -10.14 2.85 -14.02
N LEU A 204 -10.56 2.19 -15.11
CA LEU A 204 -9.98 2.37 -16.45
C LEU A 204 -10.05 3.81 -16.98
N ALA A 205 -11.09 4.57 -16.61
CA ALA A 205 -11.21 5.98 -17.02
C ALA A 205 -10.16 6.88 -16.35
N ALA A 206 -9.56 6.42 -15.27
CA ALA A 206 -8.56 7.14 -14.48
C ALA A 206 -7.11 6.65 -14.73
N MET A 207 -6.86 5.90 -15.82
CA MET A 207 -5.50 5.43 -16.17
C MET A 207 -4.51 6.56 -16.41
N HIS A 208 -4.97 7.70 -16.94
CA HIS A 208 -4.13 8.85 -17.20
C HIS A 208 -4.09 9.74 -15.98
N LEU A 209 -2.89 10.00 -15.49
CA LEU A 209 -2.64 10.85 -14.34
C LEU A 209 -2.84 12.33 -14.73
N PRO A 210 -3.83 13.06 -14.17
CA PRO A 210 -3.97 14.48 -14.41
C PRO A 210 -3.06 15.31 -13.49
N ASP A 211 -2.63 16.47 -13.97
CA ASP A 211 -1.96 17.48 -13.15
C ASP A 211 -3.01 18.39 -12.46
N SER A 212 -3.87 17.78 -11.66
CA SER A 212 -4.95 18.43 -10.90
C SER A 212 -5.48 17.53 -9.80
N THR A 213 -6.28 18.09 -8.90
CA THR A 213 -7.05 17.31 -7.93
C THR A 213 -8.00 16.36 -8.63
N GLU A 214 -8.04 15.12 -8.17
CA GLU A 214 -8.93 14.07 -8.65
C GLU A 214 -10.10 13.88 -7.69
N TYR A 215 -11.26 13.55 -8.23
CA TYR A 215 -12.47 13.24 -7.46
C TYR A 215 -13.01 11.87 -7.87
N TYR A 216 -13.47 11.09 -6.90
CA TYR A 216 -14.14 9.82 -7.15
C TYR A 216 -15.29 9.62 -6.18
N LEU A 217 -16.49 9.28 -6.70
CA LEU A 217 -17.73 9.15 -5.94
C LEU A 217 -18.04 10.36 -5.03
N GLY A 218 -17.63 11.57 -5.46
CA GLY A 218 -17.81 12.81 -4.71
C GLY A 218 -16.77 13.09 -3.64
N GLU A 219 -15.80 12.21 -3.44
CA GLU A 219 -14.70 12.39 -2.51
C GLU A 219 -13.50 13.06 -3.20
N ASP A 220 -12.82 13.95 -2.47
CA ASP A 220 -11.52 14.48 -2.87
C ASP A 220 -10.46 13.39 -2.69
N ARG A 221 -9.85 12.97 -3.79
CA ARG A 221 -8.83 11.90 -3.82
C ARG A 221 -7.40 12.45 -3.97
N GLY A 222 -7.27 13.76 -3.86
CA GLY A 222 -6.01 14.48 -3.84
C GLY A 222 -5.43 14.81 -5.22
N HIS A 223 -4.38 15.63 -5.20
CA HIS A 223 -3.56 15.97 -6.35
C HIS A 223 -2.25 15.18 -6.26
N MET A 224 -2.20 14.00 -6.88
CA MET A 224 -1.13 13.02 -6.64
C MET A 224 0.25 13.50 -7.08
N ILE A 225 0.35 14.29 -8.16
CA ILE A 225 1.63 14.88 -8.59
C ILE A 225 2.13 15.86 -7.53
N GLN A 226 1.29 16.80 -7.10
CA GLN A 226 1.63 17.79 -6.09
C GLN A 226 2.04 17.14 -4.76
N PHE A 227 1.26 16.17 -4.27
CA PHE A 227 1.59 15.42 -3.05
C PHE A 227 2.96 14.76 -3.17
N SER A 228 3.17 13.98 -4.23
CA SER A 228 4.41 13.22 -4.41
C SER A 228 5.64 14.13 -4.49
N HIS A 229 5.56 15.22 -5.24
CA HIS A 229 6.67 16.18 -5.35
C HIS A 229 6.98 16.82 -4.00
N ARG A 230 5.97 17.24 -3.23
CA ARG A 230 6.15 17.79 -1.88
C ARG A 230 6.78 16.78 -0.92
N MET A 231 6.38 15.50 -0.97
CA MET A 231 6.99 14.47 -0.12
C MET A 231 8.45 14.20 -0.48
N ILE A 232 8.80 14.16 -1.77
CA ILE A 232 10.21 14.09 -2.20
C ILE A 232 11.00 15.32 -1.72
N ASP A 233 10.42 16.50 -1.82
CA ASP A 233 11.05 17.74 -1.37
C ASP A 233 11.25 17.78 0.15
N ALA A 234 10.39 17.08 0.91
CA ALA A 234 10.51 16.89 2.34
C ALA A 234 11.48 15.77 2.77
N GLY A 235 12.08 15.04 1.82
CA GLY A 235 13.10 14.02 2.08
C GLY A 235 12.68 12.57 1.81
N ALA A 236 11.52 12.31 1.20
CA ALA A 236 11.17 10.96 0.77
C ALA A 236 12.10 10.46 -0.34
N ASP A 237 12.49 9.18 -0.28
CA ASP A 237 13.37 8.52 -1.25
C ASP A 237 12.60 7.72 -2.31
N LEU A 238 11.39 7.31 -1.99
CA LEU A 238 10.50 6.55 -2.87
C LEU A 238 9.05 6.88 -2.54
N ILE A 239 8.24 7.10 -3.59
CA ILE A 239 6.77 7.18 -3.46
C ILE A 239 6.15 6.00 -4.20
N VAL A 240 5.24 5.29 -3.52
CA VAL A 240 4.45 4.18 -4.08
C VAL A 240 2.97 4.50 -3.94
N GLY A 241 2.30 4.66 -5.08
CA GLY A 241 0.89 4.98 -5.18
C GLY A 241 -0.01 3.74 -5.26
N HIS A 242 -1.20 3.88 -4.70
CA HIS A 242 -2.27 2.89 -4.59
C HIS A 242 -3.63 3.57 -4.78
N GLY A 243 -4.70 2.79 -4.96
CA GLY A 243 -6.09 3.25 -4.99
C GLY A 243 -6.74 3.30 -6.37
N PRO A 244 -6.07 3.70 -7.46
CA PRO A 244 -6.70 3.69 -8.79
C PRO A 244 -7.05 2.32 -9.33
N HIS A 245 -6.54 1.22 -8.76
CA HIS A 245 -6.70 -0.19 -9.18
C HIS A 245 -6.30 -0.46 -10.64
N VAL A 246 -5.65 0.50 -11.28
CA VAL A 246 -5.05 0.43 -12.62
C VAL A 246 -3.63 0.97 -12.55
N ALA A 247 -2.71 0.39 -13.32
CA ALA A 247 -1.34 0.90 -13.37
C ALA A 247 -1.31 2.30 -13.99
N ARG A 248 -0.59 3.21 -13.34
CA ARG A 248 -0.40 4.59 -13.79
C ARG A 248 1.06 4.87 -14.11
N ALA A 249 1.32 6.08 -14.55
CA ALA A 249 2.66 6.56 -14.87
C ALA A 249 3.64 6.45 -13.70
N MET A 250 4.91 6.46 -14.06
CA MET A 250 6.05 6.60 -13.14
C MET A 250 6.91 7.75 -13.62
N GLU A 251 7.57 8.42 -12.68
CA GLU A 251 8.56 9.44 -13.03
C GLU A 251 9.77 9.38 -12.09
N LEU A 252 10.85 10.02 -12.52
CA LEU A 252 11.98 10.37 -11.67
C LEU A 252 11.93 11.87 -11.37
N TYR A 253 11.50 12.19 -10.15
CA TYR A 253 11.51 13.57 -9.67
C TYR A 253 12.72 13.80 -8.77
N LYS A 254 13.59 14.74 -9.15
CA LYS A 254 14.87 15.02 -8.45
C LYS A 254 15.73 13.76 -8.20
N GLY A 255 15.65 12.80 -9.13
CA GLY A 255 16.40 11.55 -9.05
C GLY A 255 15.77 10.49 -8.14
N LYS A 256 14.61 10.73 -7.55
CA LYS A 256 13.83 9.79 -6.75
C LYS A 256 12.66 9.24 -7.57
N LEU A 257 12.33 7.96 -7.38
CA LEU A 257 11.25 7.32 -8.12
C LEU A 257 9.90 7.62 -7.47
N VAL A 258 8.94 8.03 -8.30
CA VAL A 258 7.53 8.16 -7.98
C VAL A 258 6.74 7.17 -8.84
N VAL A 259 5.96 6.31 -8.22
CA VAL A 259 5.04 5.38 -8.86
C VAL A 259 3.63 5.78 -8.48
N TYR A 260 2.81 6.22 -9.45
CA TYR A 260 1.50 6.79 -9.14
C TYR A 260 0.40 5.77 -8.91
N SER A 261 0.55 4.55 -9.37
CA SER A 261 -0.27 3.40 -8.97
C SER A 261 0.34 2.09 -9.49
N LEU A 262 0.39 1.08 -8.62
CA LEU A 262 0.80 -0.28 -8.96
C LEU A 262 -0.39 -1.20 -9.30
N ALA A 263 -1.62 -0.67 -9.36
CA ALA A 263 -2.85 -1.44 -9.54
C ALA A 263 -3.10 -2.44 -8.39
N ASN A 264 -3.84 -3.50 -8.68
CA ASN A 264 -4.09 -4.60 -7.73
C ASN A 264 -2.95 -5.64 -7.80
N PHE A 265 -2.70 -6.24 -6.65
CA PHE A 265 -1.72 -7.32 -6.48
C PHE A 265 -2.37 -8.70 -6.61
#